data_fdeaf9a6ad8d380736f3d1682419cab3
#
_entry.id   fdeaf9a6ad8d380736f3d1682419cab3
#
_cell.length_a   1.000
_cell.length_b   1.000
_cell.length_c   1.000
_cell.angle_alpha   90.00
_cell.angle_beta   90.00
_cell.angle_gamma   90.00
#
_symmetry.space_group_name_H-M   'P 1'
#
loop_
_entity.id
_entity.type
_entity.pdbx_description
1 polymer ?
#
loop_
_entity_poly.entity_id
_entity_poly.type
_entity_poly.pdbx_seq_one_letter_code
_entity_poly.pdbx_strand_id
1 'polypeptide(L)'
;MMNNYPQQTASLRWLAAAALGLSALSAQAMEDESIYSYTKVEAGTGKIRGQAGSSQSLSVDGWIGGDFNRLWYQFDGERTGGRTEAAELQLLYGRYIAPFWDAQVGLRRDERPGQRTYLAVGVRGLAPYAFDVDLKLFVRDDGKVSARTRFENDFLLTNRFIARPYVNVEWSASNVDATVRRGLYQADFGLQARYEFNRQFAPYVDVSRTFYPRAQSGGPRPATTVRAGLRVIF
;
A
#
# COMPACT_ATOMS: atom_id res chain seq x y z
N MET A 1 -8.07 -43.83 -10.90
CA MET A 1 -7.57 -43.10 -12.07
C MET A 1 -7.45 -41.63 -11.67
N MET A 2 -6.21 -41.18 -11.71
CA MET A 2 -5.76 -39.87 -11.25
C MET A 2 -6.15 -38.79 -12.25
N ASN A 3 -6.53 -37.59 -11.77
CA ASN A 3 -6.43 -36.39 -12.57
C ASN A 3 -5.88 -35.28 -11.71
N ASN A 4 -4.57 -35.09 -11.81
CA ASN A 4 -3.83 -33.96 -11.29
C ASN A 4 -4.05 -32.76 -12.21
N TYR A 5 -4.56 -31.65 -11.72
CA TYR A 5 -4.53 -30.38 -12.43
C TYR A 5 -3.47 -29.45 -11.81
N PRO A 6 -2.50 -28.99 -12.61
CA PRO A 6 -1.55 -27.96 -12.19
C PRO A 6 -2.16 -26.57 -12.42
N GLN A 7 -2.85 -26.00 -11.46
CA GLN A 7 -3.41 -24.65 -11.56
C GLN A 7 -2.64 -23.58 -10.78
N GLN A 8 -1.38 -23.81 -10.41
CA GLN A 8 -0.68 -22.89 -9.52
C GLN A 8 0.38 -21.99 -10.18
N THR A 9 0.64 -22.10 -11.46
CA THR A 9 1.71 -21.31 -12.11
C THR A 9 1.22 -20.12 -12.93
N ALA A 10 -0.08 -19.98 -13.16
CA ALA A 10 -0.62 -18.91 -14.01
C ALA A 10 -0.67 -17.54 -13.31
N SER A 11 -0.92 -17.50 -12.00
CA SER A 11 -1.11 -16.23 -11.29
C SER A 11 0.18 -15.40 -11.08
N LEU A 12 1.33 -16.08 -10.97
CA LEU A 12 2.62 -15.39 -10.81
C LEU A 12 3.12 -14.75 -12.10
N ARG A 13 2.76 -15.32 -13.24
CA ARG A 13 3.16 -14.82 -14.57
C ARG A 13 2.43 -13.52 -14.95
N TRP A 14 1.19 -13.35 -14.51
CA TRP A 14 0.42 -12.14 -14.79
C TRP A 14 0.88 -10.94 -13.95
N LEU A 15 1.36 -11.17 -12.73
CA LEU A 15 1.91 -10.11 -11.87
C LEU A 15 3.27 -9.60 -12.38
N ALA A 16 4.10 -10.48 -12.90
CA ALA A 16 5.36 -10.09 -13.53
C ALA A 16 5.16 -9.35 -14.86
N ALA A 17 4.14 -9.72 -15.65
CA ALA A 17 3.80 -9.05 -16.90
C ALA A 17 3.22 -7.65 -16.69
N ALA A 18 2.46 -7.41 -15.62
CA ALA A 18 1.94 -6.10 -15.27
C ALA A 18 3.05 -5.12 -14.84
N ALA A 19 4.08 -5.60 -14.15
CA ALA A 19 5.22 -4.77 -13.74
C ALA A 19 6.11 -4.38 -14.92
N LEU A 20 6.22 -5.21 -15.95
CA LEU A 20 7.00 -4.95 -17.17
C LEU A 20 6.25 -4.07 -18.19
N GLY A 21 4.92 -4.07 -18.17
CA GLY A 21 4.10 -3.27 -19.09
C GLY A 21 4.09 -1.77 -18.78
N LEU A 22 4.38 -1.38 -17.54
CA LEU A 22 4.41 0.02 -17.10
C LEU A 22 5.65 0.79 -17.55
N SER A 23 6.71 0.10 -17.96
CA SER A 23 7.95 0.75 -18.46
C SER A 23 7.89 1.15 -19.94
N ALA A 24 6.85 0.79 -20.69
CA ALA A 24 6.74 1.01 -22.13
C ALA A 24 5.92 2.26 -22.52
N LEU A 25 5.41 3.03 -21.55
CA LEU A 25 4.59 4.24 -21.82
C LEU A 25 5.40 5.54 -21.93
N SER A 26 6.71 5.47 -22.08
CA SER A 26 7.56 6.64 -22.31
C SER A 26 7.74 6.90 -23.79
N ALA A 27 6.72 7.43 -24.49
CA ALA A 27 6.93 8.18 -25.75
C ALA A 27 5.63 8.84 -26.20
N GLN A 28 5.45 10.11 -25.87
CA GLN A 28 5.21 11.19 -26.86
C GLN A 28 5.12 12.52 -26.11
N ALA A 29 6.23 13.26 -26.18
CA ALA A 29 6.29 14.63 -25.76
C ALA A 29 5.56 15.49 -26.79
N MET A 30 4.58 16.27 -26.36
CA MET A 30 4.21 17.51 -26.99
C MET A 30 4.44 18.64 -26.00
N GLU A 31 5.36 19.50 -26.39
CA GLU A 31 5.67 20.85 -25.90
C GLU A 31 5.41 21.18 -24.41
N ASP A 32 6.53 21.41 -23.71
CA ASP A 32 6.74 22.21 -22.48
C ASP A 32 6.32 21.66 -21.10
N GLU A 33 5.66 20.54 -20.94
CA GLU A 33 5.60 19.88 -19.61
C GLU A 33 6.42 18.60 -19.62
N SER A 34 7.57 18.61 -18.96
CA SER A 34 8.35 17.38 -18.74
C SER A 34 7.51 16.38 -17.92
N ILE A 35 7.31 15.19 -18.48
CA ILE A 35 6.62 14.11 -17.79
C ILE A 35 7.66 13.31 -16.99
N TYR A 36 7.42 13.19 -15.70
CA TYR A 36 8.24 12.42 -14.78
C TYR A 36 7.46 11.17 -14.31
N SER A 37 8.19 10.18 -13.89
CA SER A 37 7.62 8.99 -13.25
C SER A 37 8.42 8.60 -12.02
N TYR A 38 7.73 8.06 -11.06
CA TYR A 38 8.30 7.48 -9.86
C TYR A 38 7.54 6.20 -9.55
N THR A 39 8.24 5.11 -9.31
CA THR A 39 7.66 3.84 -8.93
C THR A 39 8.48 3.22 -7.82
N LYS A 40 7.86 2.94 -6.69
CA LYS A 40 8.42 2.21 -5.55
C LYS A 40 7.75 0.84 -5.48
N VAL A 41 8.55 -0.21 -5.48
CA VAL A 41 8.10 -1.59 -5.30
C VAL A 41 8.74 -2.14 -4.03
N GLU A 42 7.94 -2.67 -3.13
CA GLU A 42 8.39 -3.34 -1.92
C GLU A 42 7.82 -4.75 -1.87
N ALA A 43 8.68 -5.74 -1.77
CA ALA A 43 8.30 -7.14 -1.62
C ALA A 43 8.94 -7.71 -0.36
N GLY A 44 8.14 -8.33 0.49
CA GLY A 44 8.61 -8.85 1.76
C GLY A 44 8.01 -10.20 2.12
N THR A 45 8.75 -10.93 2.93
CA THR A 45 8.29 -12.18 3.54
C THR A 45 8.63 -12.18 5.02
N GLY A 46 7.78 -12.80 5.81
CA GLY A 46 7.97 -12.80 7.25
C GLY A 46 7.02 -13.73 7.98
N LYS A 47 6.83 -13.44 9.25
CA LYS A 47 5.97 -14.24 10.14
C LYS A 47 5.08 -13.32 10.97
N ILE A 48 3.86 -13.76 11.19
CA ILE A 48 2.93 -13.17 12.16
C ILE A 48 3.05 -13.98 13.45
N ARG A 49 3.36 -13.30 14.56
CA ARG A 49 3.52 -13.96 15.86
C ARG A 49 2.23 -14.66 16.27
N GLY A 50 2.33 -15.95 16.56
CA GLY A 50 1.17 -16.77 16.97
C GLY A 50 0.32 -17.30 15.82
N GLN A 51 0.72 -17.10 14.57
CA GLN A 51 0.10 -17.73 13.40
C GLN A 51 1.07 -18.71 12.71
N ALA A 52 0.53 -19.81 12.21
CA ALA A 52 1.29 -20.75 11.40
C ALA A 52 1.38 -20.25 9.94
N GLY A 53 2.54 -20.47 9.32
CA GLY A 53 2.79 -20.08 7.94
C GLY A 53 3.56 -18.77 7.79
N SER A 54 4.00 -18.52 6.57
CA SER A 54 4.69 -17.27 6.19
C SER A 54 3.68 -16.21 5.76
N SER A 55 3.94 -14.96 6.12
CA SER A 55 3.26 -13.79 5.57
C SER A 55 4.13 -13.23 4.45
N GLN A 56 3.52 -12.92 3.32
CA GLN A 56 4.15 -12.30 2.17
C GLN A 56 3.40 -11.01 1.86
N SER A 57 4.14 -9.96 1.51
CA SER A 57 3.58 -8.67 1.10
C SER A 57 4.20 -8.20 -0.20
N LEU A 58 3.39 -7.56 -1.02
CA LEU A 58 3.82 -6.84 -2.22
C LEU A 58 3.11 -5.50 -2.22
N SER A 59 3.88 -4.42 -2.23
CA SER A 59 3.35 -3.06 -2.35
C SER A 59 4.00 -2.39 -3.56
N VAL A 60 3.19 -1.73 -4.36
CA VAL A 60 3.60 -0.87 -5.46
C VAL A 60 2.97 0.49 -5.24
N ASP A 61 3.76 1.53 -5.20
CA ASP A 61 3.31 2.91 -5.07
C ASP A 61 4.04 3.76 -6.09
N GLY A 62 3.31 4.52 -6.91
CA GLY A 62 3.94 5.32 -7.92
C GLY A 62 3.03 6.38 -8.52
N TRP A 63 3.64 7.23 -9.33
CA TRP A 63 2.94 8.23 -10.10
C TRP A 63 3.65 8.51 -11.42
N ILE A 64 2.88 9.00 -12.38
CA ILE A 64 3.36 9.55 -13.65
C ILE A 64 2.63 10.85 -13.93
N GLY A 65 3.35 11.87 -14.38
CA GLY A 65 2.75 13.18 -14.73
C GLY A 65 3.74 14.31 -14.71
N GLY A 66 3.22 15.53 -14.80
CA GLY A 66 3.98 16.78 -14.73
C GLY A 66 3.98 17.38 -13.34
N ASP A 67 4.27 18.66 -13.29
CA ASP A 67 4.39 19.40 -12.02
C ASP A 67 3.05 19.58 -11.31
N PHE A 68 1.97 19.77 -12.07
CA PHE A 68 0.65 20.09 -11.52
C PHE A 68 -0.34 18.94 -11.53
N ASN A 69 -0.18 17.99 -12.48
CA ASN A 69 -1.14 16.91 -12.70
C ASN A 69 -0.40 15.58 -12.71
N ARG A 70 -0.86 14.61 -11.91
CA ARG A 70 -0.24 13.29 -11.77
C ARG A 70 -1.29 12.20 -11.75
N LEU A 71 -0.99 11.09 -12.39
CA LEU A 71 -1.72 9.85 -12.23
C LEU A 71 -0.99 9.00 -11.21
N TRP A 72 -1.62 8.77 -10.06
CA TRP A 72 -1.12 7.93 -8.98
C TRP A 72 -1.68 6.52 -9.13
N TYR A 73 -0.85 5.53 -8.89
CA TYR A 73 -1.24 4.14 -8.84
C TYR A 73 -0.64 3.48 -7.61
N GLN A 74 -1.47 2.70 -6.90
CA GLN A 74 -1.08 1.99 -5.70
C GLN A 74 -1.64 0.59 -5.76
N PHE A 75 -0.83 -0.39 -5.39
CA PHE A 75 -1.23 -1.77 -5.23
C PHE A 75 -0.67 -2.29 -3.90
N ASP A 76 -1.52 -2.88 -3.08
CA ASP A 76 -1.14 -3.55 -1.84
C ASP A 76 -1.72 -4.97 -1.84
N GLY A 77 -0.84 -5.96 -1.70
CA GLY A 77 -1.19 -7.36 -1.64
C GLY A 77 -0.59 -8.05 -0.43
N GLU A 78 -1.40 -8.81 0.29
CA GLU A 78 -0.97 -9.64 1.41
C GLU A 78 -1.41 -11.08 1.25
N ARG A 79 -0.50 -11.99 1.59
CA ARG A 79 -0.74 -13.43 1.53
C ARG A 79 -0.19 -14.10 2.79
N THR A 80 -1.00 -14.90 3.46
CA THR A 80 -0.60 -15.63 4.67
C THR A 80 -0.95 -17.10 4.53
N GLY A 81 0.00 -17.99 4.86
CA GLY A 81 -0.21 -19.44 4.76
C GLY A 81 -0.63 -19.93 3.38
N GLY A 82 -0.20 -19.25 2.29
CA GLY A 82 -0.55 -19.60 0.93
C GLY A 82 -1.89 -19.06 0.43
N ARG A 83 -2.66 -18.33 1.25
CA ARG A 83 -3.93 -17.69 0.87
C ARG A 83 -3.77 -16.19 0.76
N THR A 84 -4.33 -15.60 -0.30
CA THR A 84 -4.40 -14.13 -0.45
C THR A 84 -5.46 -13.61 0.49
N GLU A 85 -5.05 -12.78 1.47
CA GLU A 85 -5.93 -12.18 2.48
C GLU A 85 -6.38 -10.80 2.07
N ALA A 86 -5.49 -10.01 1.47
CA ALA A 86 -5.79 -8.69 0.96
C ALA A 86 -5.20 -8.50 -0.44
N ALA A 87 -5.94 -7.85 -1.31
CA ALA A 87 -5.46 -7.33 -2.59
C ALA A 87 -6.26 -6.08 -2.93
N GLU A 88 -5.58 -4.96 -2.97
CA GLU A 88 -6.15 -3.64 -3.19
C GLU A 88 -5.42 -2.94 -4.31
N LEU A 89 -6.16 -2.32 -5.21
CA LEU A 89 -5.65 -1.49 -6.30
C LEU A 89 -6.30 -0.10 -6.20
N GLN A 90 -5.50 0.95 -6.30
CA GLN A 90 -5.98 2.32 -6.40
C GLN A 90 -5.40 2.98 -7.65
N LEU A 91 -6.25 3.75 -8.35
CA LEU A 91 -5.87 4.60 -9.45
C LEU A 91 -6.48 5.99 -9.22
N LEU A 92 -5.62 6.99 -9.03
CA LEU A 92 -6.03 8.30 -8.57
C LEU A 92 -5.44 9.40 -9.46
N TYR A 93 -6.26 10.33 -9.87
CA TYR A 93 -5.81 11.58 -10.42
C TYR A 93 -5.42 12.52 -9.28
N GLY A 94 -4.20 13.03 -9.30
CA GLY A 94 -3.66 13.98 -8.34
C GLY A 94 -3.45 15.34 -8.98
N ARG A 95 -3.85 16.39 -8.28
CA ARG A 95 -3.61 17.77 -8.67
C ARG A 95 -2.89 18.50 -7.54
N TYR A 96 -1.82 19.17 -7.89
CA TYR A 96 -1.11 20.09 -7.00
C TYR A 96 -2.05 21.18 -6.47
N ILE A 97 -2.11 21.35 -5.16
CA ILE A 97 -2.94 22.36 -4.48
C ILE A 97 -2.13 23.32 -3.60
N ALA A 98 -0.99 22.88 -3.11
CA ALA A 98 -0.09 23.68 -2.29
C ALA A 98 1.33 23.08 -2.34
N PRO A 99 2.39 23.82 -1.95
CA PRO A 99 3.75 23.27 -1.90
C PRO A 99 3.80 21.94 -1.17
N PHE A 100 4.24 20.89 -1.89
CA PHE A 100 4.33 19.51 -1.44
C PHE A 100 3.00 18.79 -1.19
N TRP A 101 1.85 19.34 -1.63
CA TRP A 101 0.53 18.73 -1.43
C TRP A 101 -0.23 18.56 -2.73
N ASP A 102 -0.73 17.34 -2.94
CA ASP A 102 -1.64 16.98 -4.03
C ASP A 102 -3.03 16.64 -3.44
N ALA A 103 -4.08 17.17 -4.04
CA ALA A 103 -5.43 16.63 -3.86
C ALA A 103 -5.59 15.45 -4.82
N GLN A 104 -6.22 14.38 -4.36
CA GLN A 104 -6.38 13.14 -5.12
C GLN A 104 -7.85 12.74 -5.22
N VAL A 105 -8.25 12.25 -6.40
CA VAL A 105 -9.57 11.66 -6.64
C VAL A 105 -9.44 10.49 -7.60
N GLY A 106 -10.17 9.42 -7.37
CA GLY A 106 -10.11 8.25 -8.24
C GLY A 106 -10.86 7.05 -7.70
N LEU A 107 -10.41 5.88 -8.08
CA LEU A 107 -11.06 4.62 -7.74
C LEU A 107 -10.12 3.73 -6.94
N ARG A 108 -10.68 3.03 -5.97
CA ARG A 108 -10.09 1.91 -5.27
C ARG A 108 -10.90 0.66 -5.55
N ARG A 109 -10.23 -0.43 -5.83
CA ARG A 109 -10.82 -1.74 -5.97
C ARG A 109 -10.14 -2.73 -5.06
N ASP A 110 -10.94 -3.37 -4.21
CA ASP A 110 -10.52 -4.50 -3.40
C ASP A 110 -10.91 -5.79 -4.11
N GLU A 111 -9.95 -6.69 -4.32
CA GLU A 111 -10.22 -8.04 -4.83
C GLU A 111 -10.38 -9.05 -3.70
N ARG A 112 -9.80 -8.78 -2.53
CA ARG A 112 -9.89 -9.59 -1.31
C ARG A 112 -10.04 -8.69 -0.07
N PRO A 113 -10.81 -9.12 0.93
CA PRO A 113 -11.53 -10.39 1.12
C PRO A 113 -12.81 -10.53 0.28
N GLY A 114 -13.24 -9.52 -0.44
CA GLY A 114 -14.38 -9.55 -1.35
C GLY A 114 -14.26 -8.43 -2.37
N GLN A 115 -14.75 -8.63 -3.58
CA GLN A 115 -14.72 -7.63 -4.64
C GLN A 115 -15.58 -6.43 -4.24
N ARG A 116 -14.94 -5.26 -4.12
CA ARG A 116 -15.60 -4.00 -3.74
C ARG A 116 -14.93 -2.86 -4.49
N THR A 117 -15.74 -1.92 -4.94
CA THR A 117 -15.26 -0.71 -5.59
C THR A 117 -15.62 0.50 -4.75
N TYR A 118 -14.70 1.46 -4.69
CA TYR A 118 -14.85 2.68 -3.91
C TYR A 118 -14.46 3.88 -4.77
N LEU A 119 -15.17 4.97 -4.60
CA LEU A 119 -14.67 6.29 -4.93
C LEU A 119 -13.69 6.71 -3.84
N ALA A 120 -12.49 7.11 -4.22
CA ALA A 120 -11.46 7.59 -3.32
C ALA A 120 -11.25 9.09 -3.52
N VAL A 121 -11.23 9.85 -2.43
CA VAL A 121 -10.89 11.27 -2.42
C VAL A 121 -9.94 11.52 -1.28
N GLY A 122 -8.89 12.30 -1.50
CA GLY A 122 -7.92 12.53 -0.44
C GLY A 122 -6.93 13.63 -0.73
N VAL A 123 -5.97 13.74 0.17
CA VAL A 123 -4.79 14.60 0.02
C VAL A 123 -3.55 13.80 0.40
N ARG A 124 -2.49 14.00 -0.35
CA ARG A 124 -1.18 13.41 -0.07
C ARG A 124 -0.12 14.48 -0.15
N GLY A 125 0.83 14.46 0.76
CA GLY A 125 1.91 15.44 0.74
C GLY A 125 2.90 15.30 1.87
N LEU A 126 3.84 16.24 1.88
CA LEU A 126 4.90 16.31 2.86
C LEU A 126 4.58 17.44 3.86
N ALA A 127 4.32 17.06 5.09
CA ALA A 127 4.13 17.98 6.20
C ALA A 127 5.48 18.46 6.76
N PRO A 128 5.52 19.49 7.62
CA PRO A 128 6.75 19.94 8.29
C PRO A 128 7.52 18.78 8.93
N TYR A 129 8.84 18.89 8.97
CA TYR A 129 9.77 17.87 9.46
C TYR A 129 9.79 16.58 8.59
N ALA A 130 9.46 16.70 7.29
CA ALA A 130 9.47 15.61 6.32
C ALA A 130 8.54 14.41 6.66
N PHE A 131 7.41 14.68 7.31
CA PHE A 131 6.36 13.69 7.47
C PHE A 131 5.60 13.51 6.14
N ASP A 132 5.68 12.31 5.56
CA ASP A 132 4.79 11.92 4.46
C ASP A 132 3.41 11.61 5.05
N VAL A 133 2.39 12.26 4.51
CA VAL A 133 1.01 12.18 4.97
C VAL A 133 0.12 11.80 3.81
N ASP A 134 -0.66 10.73 3.97
CA ASP A 134 -1.66 10.28 3.01
C ASP A 134 -3.01 10.13 3.74
N LEU A 135 -3.95 11.01 3.42
CA LEU A 135 -5.30 11.04 4.00
C LEU A 135 -6.30 10.73 2.89
N LYS A 136 -7.07 9.66 3.04
CA LYS A 136 -8.08 9.26 2.06
C LYS A 136 -9.42 8.94 2.69
N LEU A 137 -10.46 9.38 2.02
CA LEU A 137 -11.85 8.98 2.24
C LEU A 137 -12.27 8.05 1.11
N PHE A 138 -12.97 6.98 1.46
CA PHE A 138 -13.49 6.00 0.53
C PHE A 138 -15.00 5.90 0.67
N VAL A 139 -15.70 6.08 -0.43
CA VAL A 139 -17.15 5.87 -0.52
C VAL A 139 -17.38 4.63 -1.37
N ARG A 140 -17.91 3.58 -0.75
CA ARG A 140 -18.20 2.31 -1.39
C ARG A 140 -19.46 2.42 -2.27
N ASP A 141 -19.61 1.53 -3.23
CA ASP A 141 -20.74 1.41 -4.13
C ASP A 141 -22.12 1.27 -3.43
N ASP A 142 -22.15 0.75 -2.19
CA ASP A 142 -23.33 0.66 -1.33
C ASP A 142 -23.50 1.87 -0.38
N GLY A 143 -22.75 2.94 -0.56
CA GLY A 143 -22.84 4.17 0.21
C GLY A 143 -22.09 4.14 1.56
N LYS A 144 -21.40 3.07 1.90
CA LYS A 144 -20.61 3.02 3.14
C LYS A 144 -19.33 3.83 3.01
N VAL A 145 -19.04 4.61 4.04
CA VAL A 145 -17.89 5.53 4.07
C VAL A 145 -16.84 5.00 5.04
N SER A 146 -15.58 5.05 4.60
CA SER A 146 -14.41 4.75 5.42
C SER A 146 -13.30 5.76 5.16
N ALA A 147 -12.34 5.84 6.07
CA ALA A 147 -11.18 6.71 5.95
C ALA A 147 -9.92 5.93 6.29
N ARG A 148 -8.82 6.28 5.63
CA ARG A 148 -7.47 5.80 5.92
C ARG A 148 -6.54 6.98 6.06
N THR A 149 -5.70 6.93 7.07
CA THR A 149 -4.64 7.89 7.30
C THR A 149 -3.33 7.15 7.44
N ARG A 150 -2.32 7.56 6.68
CA ARG A 150 -0.96 7.06 6.79
C ARG A 150 -0.03 8.22 7.11
N PHE A 151 0.82 8.01 8.10
CA PHE A 151 1.92 8.90 8.45
C PHE A 151 3.21 8.09 8.43
N GLU A 152 4.23 8.57 7.76
CA GLU A 152 5.56 7.98 7.78
C GLU A 152 6.63 9.07 7.74
N ASN A 153 7.82 8.76 8.27
CA ASN A 153 8.95 9.66 8.23
C ASN A 153 10.25 8.88 8.09
N ASP A 154 11.17 9.38 7.28
CA ASP A 154 12.49 8.79 7.06
C ASP A 154 13.53 9.45 7.97
N PHE A 155 13.96 8.72 9.02
CA PHE A 155 15.08 9.13 9.86
C PHE A 155 16.39 8.56 9.32
N LEU A 156 17.24 9.43 8.78
CA LEU A 156 18.56 9.07 8.29
C LEU A 156 19.50 8.89 9.48
N LEU A 157 19.70 7.65 9.93
CA LEU A 157 20.68 7.33 10.99
C LEU A 157 22.10 7.43 10.45
N THR A 158 22.30 7.09 9.19
CA THR A 158 23.51 7.33 8.40
C THR A 158 23.10 7.66 6.97
N ASN A 159 24.05 7.98 6.09
CA ASN A 159 23.77 8.23 4.66
C ASN A 159 23.15 7.04 3.91
N ARG A 160 23.15 5.83 4.51
CA ARG A 160 22.65 4.59 3.90
C ARG A 160 21.69 3.82 4.79
N PHE A 161 21.75 4.03 6.10
CA PHE A 161 20.88 3.34 7.05
C PHE A 161 19.77 4.27 7.50
N ILE A 162 18.54 3.90 7.14
CA ILE A 162 17.35 4.71 7.32
C ILE A 162 16.34 3.93 8.15
N ALA A 163 15.83 4.58 9.20
CA ALA A 163 14.73 4.07 10.01
C ALA A 163 13.46 4.82 9.66
N ARG A 164 12.40 4.09 9.30
CA ARG A 164 11.09 4.64 8.95
C ARG A 164 10.04 4.16 9.93
N PRO A 165 9.74 4.90 10.99
CA PRO A 165 8.49 4.69 11.71
C PRO A 165 7.29 5.08 10.84
N TYR A 166 6.21 4.34 10.99
CA TYR A 166 4.95 4.64 10.32
C TYR A 166 3.75 4.27 11.17
N VAL A 167 2.66 4.95 10.89
CA VAL A 167 1.35 4.72 11.51
C VAL A 167 0.30 4.70 10.42
N ASN A 168 -0.50 3.64 10.36
CA ASN A 168 -1.69 3.57 9.54
C ASN A 168 -2.91 3.47 10.44
N VAL A 169 -3.92 4.25 10.15
CA VAL A 169 -5.18 4.27 10.92
C VAL A 169 -6.33 4.12 9.95
N GLU A 170 -7.22 3.19 10.25
CA GLU A 170 -8.41 2.95 9.46
C GLU A 170 -9.68 3.15 10.28
N TRP A 171 -10.58 3.92 9.73
CA TRP A 171 -11.85 4.27 10.33
C TRP A 171 -13.01 3.95 9.39
N SER A 172 -14.16 3.56 9.96
CA SER A 172 -15.39 3.32 9.21
C SER A 172 -16.58 4.05 9.84
N ALA A 173 -17.42 4.66 9.01
CA ALA A 173 -18.67 5.28 9.45
C ALA A 173 -19.75 4.23 9.77
N SER A 174 -19.60 2.99 9.29
CA SER A 174 -20.61 1.94 9.35
C SER A 174 -20.02 0.61 9.78
N ASN A 175 -20.87 -0.27 10.31
CA ASN A 175 -20.50 -1.66 10.48
C ASN A 175 -20.59 -2.35 9.10
N VAL A 176 -19.50 -2.97 8.66
CA VAL A 176 -19.41 -3.65 7.36
C VAL A 176 -19.43 -5.16 7.55
N ASP A 177 -18.59 -5.66 8.46
CA ASP A 177 -18.47 -7.07 8.81
C ASP A 177 -17.93 -7.23 10.25
N ALA A 178 -17.49 -8.42 10.62
CA ALA A 178 -16.96 -8.69 11.96
C ALA A 178 -15.66 -7.93 12.27
N THR A 179 -14.89 -7.57 11.26
CA THR A 179 -13.61 -6.87 11.37
C THR A 179 -13.76 -5.36 11.25
N VAL A 180 -14.49 -4.92 10.21
CA VAL A 180 -14.69 -3.49 9.91
C VAL A 180 -15.93 -2.99 10.64
N ARG A 181 -15.72 -2.38 11.80
CA ARG A 181 -16.76 -1.84 12.68
C ARG A 181 -16.73 -0.32 12.66
N ARG A 182 -17.89 0.28 12.94
CA ARG A 182 -18.02 1.74 13.06
C ARG A 182 -17.04 2.32 14.08
N GLY A 183 -16.32 3.36 13.67
CA GLY A 183 -15.26 4.03 14.42
C GLY A 183 -13.88 3.56 13.97
N LEU A 184 -12.89 3.76 14.81
CA LEU A 184 -11.53 3.27 14.59
C LEU A 184 -11.52 1.74 14.69
N TYR A 185 -11.35 1.05 13.56
CA TYR A 185 -11.41 -0.41 13.54
C TYR A 185 -10.03 -1.08 13.44
N GLN A 186 -9.04 -0.37 12.87
CA GLN A 186 -7.67 -0.86 12.75
C GLN A 186 -6.67 0.26 12.94
N ALA A 187 -5.59 -0.03 13.64
CA ALA A 187 -4.42 0.84 13.75
C ALA A 187 -3.15 0.00 13.69
N ASP A 188 -2.25 0.36 12.77
CA ASP A 188 -0.97 -0.30 12.55
C ASP A 188 0.15 0.65 12.93
N PHE A 189 1.07 0.18 13.75
CA PHE A 189 2.28 0.89 14.11
C PHE A 189 3.47 0.04 13.66
N GLY A 190 4.38 0.63 12.92
CA GLY A 190 5.53 -0.10 12.43
C GLY A 190 6.80 0.73 12.40
N LEU A 191 7.90 -0.01 12.32
CA LEU A 191 9.24 0.51 12.11
C LEU A 191 9.91 -0.32 11.03
N GLN A 192 10.21 0.30 9.91
CA GLN A 192 11.02 -0.29 8.86
C GLN A 192 12.45 0.23 8.97
N ALA A 193 13.41 -0.65 9.06
CA ALA A 193 14.83 -0.35 8.98
C ALA A 193 15.35 -0.82 7.62
N ARG A 194 15.91 0.08 6.83
CA ARG A 194 16.46 -0.25 5.50
C ARG A 194 17.89 0.20 5.34
N TYR A 195 18.62 -0.53 4.50
CA TYR A 195 19.97 -0.18 4.11
C TYR A 195 20.03 0.07 2.60
N GLU A 196 20.35 1.29 2.19
CA GLU A 196 20.43 1.68 0.79
C GLU A 196 21.82 1.36 0.24
N PHE A 197 21.93 0.28 -0.54
CA PHE A 197 23.15 -0.01 -1.32
C PHE A 197 23.36 1.06 -2.39
N ASN A 198 22.27 1.43 -3.02
CA ASN A 198 22.12 2.60 -3.88
C ASN A 198 20.71 3.17 -3.70
N ARG A 199 20.39 4.28 -4.35
CA ARG A 199 19.07 4.94 -4.24
C ARG A 199 17.91 4.08 -4.76
N GLN A 200 18.21 3.15 -5.65
CA GLN A 200 17.21 2.31 -6.32
C GLN A 200 16.96 0.99 -5.59
N PHE A 201 17.92 0.49 -4.81
CA PHE A 201 17.87 -0.83 -4.21
C PHE A 201 18.21 -0.80 -2.72
N ALA A 202 17.27 -1.25 -1.90
CA ALA A 202 17.43 -1.30 -0.46
C ALA A 202 16.75 -2.54 0.14
N PRO A 203 17.49 -3.49 0.73
CA PRO A 203 16.91 -4.46 1.64
C PRO A 203 16.39 -3.78 2.90
N TYR A 204 15.32 -4.35 3.46
CA TYR A 204 14.72 -3.84 4.68
C TYR A 204 14.27 -4.95 5.62
N VAL A 205 14.15 -4.59 6.89
CA VAL A 205 13.43 -5.35 7.91
C VAL A 205 12.33 -4.44 8.46
N ASP A 206 11.13 -4.98 8.55
CA ASP A 206 9.94 -4.30 9.05
C ASP A 206 9.41 -5.05 10.27
N VAL A 207 9.10 -4.31 11.32
CA VAL A 207 8.40 -4.81 12.51
C VAL A 207 7.17 -3.97 12.70
N SER A 208 6.01 -4.60 12.64
CA SER A 208 4.73 -3.90 12.80
C SER A 208 3.82 -4.58 13.82
N ARG A 209 2.95 -3.78 14.39
CA ARG A 209 1.90 -4.25 15.31
C ARG A 209 0.57 -3.66 14.91
N THR A 210 -0.36 -4.55 14.64
CA THR A 210 -1.75 -4.23 14.29
C THR A 210 -2.62 -4.35 15.53
N PHE A 211 -3.47 -3.35 15.76
CA PHE A 211 -4.49 -3.32 16.80
C PHE A 211 -5.87 -3.21 16.17
N TYR A 212 -6.84 -3.86 16.80
CA TYR A 212 -8.25 -3.85 16.38
C TYR A 212 -9.12 -3.34 17.55
N PRO A 213 -9.22 -2.02 17.78
CA PRO A 213 -9.87 -1.47 18.98
C PRO A 213 -11.36 -1.82 19.11
N ARG A 214 -12.01 -2.18 18.02
CA ARG A 214 -13.45 -2.48 17.94
C ARG A 214 -13.74 -3.96 17.66
N ALA A 215 -12.75 -4.84 17.70
CA ALA A 215 -12.97 -6.28 17.52
C ALA A 215 -13.86 -6.84 18.62
N GLN A 216 -14.82 -7.68 18.21
CA GLN A 216 -15.68 -8.43 19.15
C GLN A 216 -15.02 -9.75 19.56
N SER A 217 -15.60 -10.42 20.54
CA SER A 217 -15.20 -11.78 20.93
C SER A 217 -15.24 -12.71 19.71
N GLY A 218 -14.11 -13.32 19.39
CA GLY A 218 -13.94 -14.13 18.16
C GLY A 218 -13.46 -13.36 16.92
N GLY A 219 -13.34 -12.03 16.99
CA GLY A 219 -12.76 -11.21 15.92
C GLY A 219 -11.23 -11.23 15.89
N PRO A 220 -10.62 -10.44 14.99
CA PRO A 220 -9.17 -10.38 14.83
C PRO A 220 -8.50 -9.90 16.12
N ARG A 221 -7.38 -10.53 16.45
CA ARG A 221 -6.57 -10.20 17.64
C ARG A 221 -5.38 -9.33 17.24
N PRO A 222 -4.87 -8.50 18.17
CA PRO A 222 -3.64 -7.77 17.93
C PRO A 222 -2.54 -8.72 17.50
N ALA A 223 -1.85 -8.36 16.42
CA ALA A 223 -0.81 -9.20 15.82
C ALA A 223 0.49 -8.40 15.69
N THR A 224 1.61 -9.07 15.94
CA THR A 224 2.94 -8.52 15.64
C THR A 224 3.49 -9.26 14.45
N THR A 225 3.90 -8.52 13.44
CA THR A 225 4.48 -9.06 12.20
C THR A 225 5.92 -8.63 12.10
N VAL A 226 6.80 -9.55 11.71
CA VAL A 226 8.19 -9.28 11.38
C VAL A 226 8.42 -9.74 9.96
N ARG A 227 8.87 -8.83 9.08
CA ARG A 227 9.11 -9.09 7.65
C ARG A 227 10.52 -8.66 7.28
N ALA A 228 11.13 -9.37 6.35
CA ALA A 228 12.32 -8.94 5.65
C ALA A 228 12.00 -8.87 4.16
N GLY A 229 12.56 -7.89 3.46
CA GLY A 229 12.19 -7.67 2.07
C GLY A 229 13.17 -6.80 1.32
N LEU A 230 12.77 -6.46 0.11
CA LEU A 230 13.51 -5.63 -0.82
C LEU A 230 12.62 -4.48 -1.28
N ARG A 231 13.21 -3.29 -1.34
CA ARG A 231 12.66 -2.10 -1.98
C ARG A 231 13.43 -1.82 -3.25
N VAL A 232 12.71 -1.55 -4.32
CA VAL A 232 13.25 -1.08 -5.60
C VAL A 232 12.53 0.18 -6.01
N ILE A 233 13.27 1.17 -6.52
CA ILE A 233 12.74 2.45 -7.00
C ILE A 233 13.20 2.66 -8.44
N PHE A 234 12.27 3.08 -9.28
CA PHE A 234 12.49 3.38 -10.71
C PHE A 234 12.15 4.85 -11.01
#